data_3f04c261e9beb96cccbf193419567b68
#
_entry.id   3f04c261e9beb96cccbf193419567b68
#
_cell.length_a   1.000
_cell.length_b   1.000
_cell.length_c   1.000
_cell.angle_alpha   90.00
_cell.angle_beta   90.00
_cell.angle_gamma   90.00
#
_symmetry.space_group_name_H-M   'P 1'
#
loop_
_entity.id
_entity.type
_entity.pdbx_description
1 polymer ?
#
loop_
_entity_poly.entity_id
_entity_poly.type
_entity_poly.pdbx_seq_one_letter_code
_entity_poly.pdbx_strand_id
1 'polypeptide(L)'
;VIDKLDKSDIYDVIFVVSRFSSLDDIVPIIRNNKSQNIVFVGNNIAVEKYMKLENKNVLFAFFMAAGKKYDGYIKSICLNKIVIGRVDGKNIDDEFIKSIFEKTKIKVTIENKMNDYLKSHACAVLPLVFASYKVNGNLKLLKKDKEYSLLIMDAIIEEYNVLKKLGYEILPKGEYENCINKKNLCAFIYRFMFSNFIGELCISDHAM
;
A
#
# COMPACT_ATOMS: atom_id res chain seq x y z
N VAL A 1 9.00 15.71 18.83
CA VAL A 1 7.71 14.97 18.78
C VAL A 1 6.65 15.87 19.40
N ILE A 2 5.50 15.99 18.74
CA ILE A 2 4.34 16.74 19.22
C ILE A 2 3.17 15.76 19.36
N ASP A 3 2.31 16.00 20.36
CA ASP A 3 1.15 15.13 20.63
C ASP A 3 -0.09 15.57 19.85
N LYS A 4 -0.07 16.76 19.27
CA LYS A 4 -1.21 17.35 18.57
C LYS A 4 -0.75 18.25 17.43
N LEU A 5 -1.39 18.10 16.28
CA LEU A 5 -1.23 19.01 15.16
C LEU A 5 -2.04 20.30 15.45
N ASP A 6 -1.34 21.44 15.58
CA ASP A 6 -2.02 22.72 15.75
C ASP A 6 -2.61 23.22 14.43
N LYS A 7 -3.74 23.92 14.50
CA LYS A 7 -4.41 24.48 13.32
C LYS A 7 -3.59 25.57 12.61
N SER A 8 -2.75 26.27 13.35
CA SER A 8 -1.92 27.37 12.86
C SER A 8 -0.60 26.92 12.25
N ASP A 9 -0.15 25.71 12.57
CA ASP A 9 1.10 25.16 12.04
C ASP A 9 1.02 25.00 10.52
N ILE A 10 2.10 25.31 9.85
CA ILE A 10 2.24 25.18 8.39
C ILE A 10 3.46 24.30 8.12
N TYR A 11 3.22 23.20 7.43
CA TYR A 11 4.24 22.28 6.97
C TYR A 11 4.26 22.23 5.45
N ASP A 12 5.42 22.01 4.85
CA ASP A 12 5.56 21.84 3.39
C ASP A 12 4.75 20.64 2.91
N VAL A 13 4.72 19.57 3.72
CA VAL A 13 3.93 18.35 3.48
C VAL A 13 3.56 17.67 4.79
N ILE A 14 2.35 17.13 4.87
CA ILE A 14 1.90 16.25 5.95
C ILE A 14 1.73 14.84 5.40
N PHE A 15 2.53 13.88 5.90
CA PHE A 15 2.34 12.46 5.65
C PHE A 15 1.38 11.87 6.69
N VAL A 16 0.26 11.36 6.22
CA VAL A 16 -0.73 10.66 7.04
C VAL A 16 -0.47 9.17 6.96
N VAL A 17 0.23 8.64 7.94
CA VAL A 17 0.59 7.22 8.04
C VAL A 17 -0.24 6.58 9.14
N SER A 18 -1.39 6.04 8.79
CA SER A 18 -2.32 5.45 9.74
C SER A 18 -3.08 4.27 9.15
N ARG A 19 -3.78 3.53 10.02
CA ARG A 19 -4.72 2.52 9.55
C ARG A 19 -5.89 3.20 8.82
N PHE A 20 -6.42 2.56 7.80
CA PHE A 20 -7.58 3.05 7.06
C PHE A 20 -8.77 3.37 7.98
N SER A 21 -9.02 2.51 8.98
CA SER A 21 -10.10 2.69 9.97
C SER A 21 -9.99 3.96 10.83
N SER A 22 -8.78 4.54 10.93
CA SER A 22 -8.55 5.76 11.73
C SER A 22 -8.62 7.04 10.88
N LEU A 23 -8.78 6.94 9.57
CA LEU A 23 -8.75 8.12 8.69
C LEU A 23 -9.93 9.05 8.93
N ASP A 24 -11.09 8.53 9.31
CA ASP A 24 -12.27 9.36 9.59
C ASP A 24 -12.07 10.30 10.78
N ASP A 25 -11.27 9.89 11.78
CA ASP A 25 -10.91 10.72 12.92
C ASP A 25 -9.81 11.73 12.58
N ILE A 26 -8.89 11.37 11.69
CA ILE A 26 -7.73 12.19 11.31
C ILE A 26 -8.11 13.28 10.31
N VAL A 27 -8.98 12.98 9.33
CA VAL A 27 -9.35 13.89 8.25
C VAL A 27 -9.89 15.25 8.75
N PRO A 28 -10.74 15.34 9.77
CA PRO A 28 -11.18 16.63 10.32
C PRO A 28 -10.02 17.49 10.86
N ILE A 29 -8.99 16.84 11.46
CA ILE A 29 -7.80 17.53 11.99
C ILE A 29 -7.00 18.12 10.83
N ILE A 30 -6.74 17.31 9.78
CA ILE A 30 -6.02 17.73 8.57
C ILE A 30 -6.77 18.85 7.83
N ARG A 31 -8.09 18.76 7.71
CA ARG A 31 -8.92 19.79 7.06
C ARG A 31 -8.78 21.15 7.72
N ASN A 32 -8.69 21.19 9.05
CA ASN A 32 -8.58 22.41 9.82
C ASN A 32 -7.16 22.99 9.92
N ASN A 33 -6.12 22.22 9.55
CA ASN A 33 -4.74 22.69 9.55
C ASN A 33 -4.46 23.52 8.28
N LYS A 34 -3.51 24.47 8.34
CA LYS A 34 -3.20 25.39 7.23
C LYS A 34 -2.31 24.80 6.14
N SER A 35 -1.63 23.68 6.39
CA SER A 35 -0.75 23.03 5.39
C SER A 35 -1.53 22.62 4.14
N GLN A 36 -0.91 22.76 2.99
CA GLN A 36 -1.57 22.54 1.70
C GLN A 36 -1.39 21.12 1.16
N ASN A 37 -0.19 20.55 1.30
CA ASN A 37 0.14 19.25 0.71
C ASN A 37 -0.07 18.13 1.71
N ILE A 38 -0.94 17.19 1.37
CA ILE A 38 -1.31 16.05 2.22
C ILE A 38 -1.04 14.77 1.44
N VAL A 39 -0.30 13.85 2.04
CA VAL A 39 0.02 12.54 1.45
C VAL A 39 -0.53 11.45 2.36
N PHE A 40 -1.57 10.75 1.93
CA PHE A 40 -2.08 9.56 2.62
C PHE A 40 -1.23 8.35 2.22
N VAL A 41 -0.60 7.69 3.20
CA VAL A 41 0.29 6.55 2.97
C VAL A 41 -0.35 5.27 3.49
N GLY A 42 -0.45 4.26 2.65
CA GLY A 42 -0.95 2.93 3.01
C GLY A 42 -1.87 2.30 1.97
N ASN A 43 -2.49 1.18 2.34
CA ASN A 43 -3.45 0.45 1.49
C ASN A 43 -4.83 1.13 1.50
N ASN A 44 -4.94 2.28 0.85
CA ASN A 44 -6.17 3.06 0.79
C ASN A 44 -6.97 2.69 -0.46
N ILE A 45 -7.97 1.82 -0.32
CA ILE A 45 -8.83 1.40 -1.45
C ILE A 45 -10.03 2.32 -1.68
N ALA A 46 -10.44 3.09 -0.69
CA ALA A 46 -11.56 4.05 -0.77
C ALA A 46 -11.03 5.49 -0.86
N VAL A 47 -10.08 5.71 -1.77
CA VAL A 47 -9.40 7.00 -1.97
C VAL A 47 -10.38 8.13 -2.28
N GLU A 48 -11.49 7.84 -2.95
CA GLU A 48 -12.52 8.79 -3.37
C GLU A 48 -13.13 9.54 -2.18
N LYS A 49 -13.19 8.88 -1.01
CA LYS A 49 -13.70 9.47 0.22
C LYS A 49 -12.81 10.59 0.76
N TYR A 50 -11.50 10.48 0.57
CA TYR A 50 -10.51 11.39 1.18
C TYR A 50 -9.86 12.35 0.18
N MET A 51 -10.08 12.17 -1.13
CA MET A 51 -9.50 13.05 -2.14
C MET A 51 -10.09 14.46 -2.15
N LYS A 52 -11.31 14.65 -1.63
CA LYS A 52 -12.04 15.93 -1.63
C LYS A 52 -11.83 16.71 -0.33
N LEU A 53 -10.57 17.03 -0.02
CA LEU A 53 -10.27 18.03 1.01
C LEU A 53 -10.16 19.38 0.34
N GLU A 54 -11.14 20.27 0.64
CA GLU A 54 -11.18 21.63 0.09
C GLU A 54 -9.87 22.36 0.37
N ASN A 55 -9.35 23.04 -0.66
CA ASN A 55 -8.11 23.81 -0.59
C ASN A 55 -6.87 23.01 -0.20
N LYS A 56 -6.86 21.68 -0.45
CA LYS A 56 -5.69 20.81 -0.23
C LYS A 56 -5.24 20.14 -1.51
N ASN A 57 -3.93 20.00 -1.63
CA ASN A 57 -3.30 19.15 -2.63
C ASN A 57 -3.16 17.75 -2.05
N VAL A 58 -4.09 16.86 -2.40
CA VAL A 58 -4.15 15.50 -1.84
C VAL A 58 -3.46 14.51 -2.76
N LEU A 59 -2.50 13.80 -2.20
CA LEU A 59 -1.76 12.72 -2.83
C LEU A 59 -1.98 11.42 -2.04
N PHE A 60 -1.84 10.31 -2.73
CA PHE A 60 -1.83 8.98 -2.13
C PHE A 60 -0.49 8.33 -2.41
N ALA A 61 0.01 7.55 -1.45
CA ALA A 61 1.28 6.88 -1.59
C ALA A 61 1.23 5.46 -1.01
N PHE A 62 2.02 4.59 -1.62
CA PHE A 62 2.32 3.27 -1.09
C PHE A 62 3.83 3.14 -0.88
N PHE A 63 4.23 2.99 0.38
CA PHE A 63 5.61 2.79 0.74
C PHE A 63 5.93 1.30 0.85
N MET A 64 6.89 0.84 0.09
CA MET A 64 7.26 -0.58 0.07
C MET A 64 8.07 -0.95 1.31
N ALA A 65 7.38 -1.05 2.42
CA ALA A 65 7.91 -1.47 3.70
C ALA A 65 6.89 -2.37 4.42
N ALA A 66 7.40 -3.30 5.19
CA ALA A 66 6.63 -4.12 6.10
C ALA A 66 7.35 -4.20 7.45
N GLY A 67 6.59 -4.33 8.54
CA GLY A 67 7.20 -4.40 9.86
C GLY A 67 6.23 -4.89 10.92
N LYS A 68 6.81 -5.35 12.02
CA LYS A 68 6.09 -5.76 13.22
C LYS A 68 6.65 -5.04 14.43
N LYS A 69 5.76 -4.48 15.24
CA LYS A 69 6.10 -3.87 16.51
C LYS A 69 6.17 -4.95 17.59
N TYR A 70 7.26 -4.96 18.31
CA TYR A 70 7.48 -5.75 19.52
C TYR A 70 7.63 -4.80 20.70
N ASP A 71 7.67 -5.33 21.91
CA ASP A 71 7.96 -4.51 23.08
C ASP A 71 9.40 -3.95 22.98
N GLY A 72 9.51 -2.63 23.01
CA GLY A 72 10.78 -1.90 22.94
C GLY A 72 11.44 -1.78 21.56
N TYR A 73 10.97 -2.44 20.49
CA TYR A 73 11.58 -2.31 19.16
C TYR A 73 10.60 -2.59 18.00
N ILE A 74 11.01 -2.16 16.81
CA ILE A 74 10.30 -2.47 15.55
C ILE A 74 11.24 -3.28 14.66
N LYS A 75 10.79 -4.46 14.22
CA LYS A 75 11.47 -5.25 13.19
C LYS A 75 10.82 -4.95 11.84
N SER A 76 11.59 -4.46 10.87
CA SER A 76 11.06 -4.03 9.58
C SER A 76 11.94 -4.42 8.40
N ILE A 77 11.32 -4.54 7.24
CA ILE A 77 11.97 -4.53 5.92
C ILE A 77 11.53 -3.26 5.20
N CYS A 78 12.48 -2.52 4.65
CA CYS A 78 12.21 -1.37 3.82
C CYS A 78 12.95 -1.55 2.49
N LEU A 79 12.20 -1.54 1.38
CA LEU A 79 12.77 -1.62 0.03
C LEU A 79 13.22 -0.25 -0.50
N ASN A 80 13.16 0.79 0.33
CA ASN A 80 13.50 2.17 -0.02
C ASN A 80 12.81 2.63 -1.31
N LYS A 81 11.54 2.29 -1.47
CA LYS A 81 10.74 2.65 -2.64
C LYS A 81 9.36 3.13 -2.22
N ILE A 82 8.93 4.25 -2.80
CA ILE A 82 7.58 4.79 -2.66
C ILE A 82 6.96 4.96 -4.03
N VAL A 83 5.69 4.59 -4.16
CA VAL A 83 4.85 4.94 -5.31
C VAL A 83 3.88 6.00 -4.82
N ILE A 84 3.80 7.13 -5.53
CA ILE A 84 3.00 8.27 -5.12
C ILE A 84 2.24 8.84 -6.31
N GLY A 85 1.01 9.27 -6.10
CA GLY A 85 0.20 9.78 -7.19
C GLY A 85 -1.07 10.49 -6.73
N ARG A 86 -1.79 11.02 -7.69
CA ARG A 86 -3.13 11.59 -7.53
C ARG A 86 -4.18 10.61 -8.03
N VAL A 87 -5.39 10.79 -7.53
CA VAL A 87 -6.55 9.98 -7.94
C VAL A 87 -7.63 10.82 -8.63
N ASP A 88 -7.44 12.14 -8.68
CA ASP A 88 -8.37 13.10 -9.27
C ASP A 88 -8.03 13.49 -10.72
N GLY A 89 -7.05 12.84 -11.32
CA GLY A 89 -6.61 13.07 -12.71
C GLY A 89 -5.88 14.39 -12.96
N LYS A 90 -5.61 15.17 -11.90
CA LYS A 90 -4.85 16.41 -12.03
C LYS A 90 -3.35 16.13 -12.15
N ASN A 91 -2.62 17.07 -12.77
CA ASN A 91 -1.17 17.00 -12.85
C ASN A 91 -0.52 16.98 -11.46
N ILE A 92 0.58 16.26 -11.36
CA ILE A 92 1.44 16.21 -10.18
C ILE A 92 2.62 17.14 -10.44
N ASP A 93 3.03 17.88 -9.42
CA ASP A 93 4.31 18.57 -9.44
C ASP A 93 5.41 17.56 -9.12
N ASP A 94 5.99 17.01 -10.18
CA ASP A 94 7.04 15.99 -10.10
C ASP A 94 8.29 16.50 -9.38
N GLU A 95 8.65 17.78 -9.58
CA GLU A 95 9.84 18.37 -8.97
C GLU A 95 9.64 18.55 -7.47
N PHE A 96 8.47 19.02 -7.06
CA PHE A 96 8.11 19.11 -5.65
C PHE A 96 8.18 17.74 -4.98
N ILE A 97 7.56 16.71 -5.60
CA ILE A 97 7.59 15.36 -5.03
C ILE A 97 9.01 14.81 -4.92
N LYS A 98 9.83 14.98 -5.95
CA LYS A 98 11.23 14.54 -5.94
C LYS A 98 12.05 15.26 -4.88
N SER A 99 11.83 16.56 -4.69
CA SER A 99 12.55 17.38 -3.71
C SER A 99 12.33 16.91 -2.26
N ILE A 100 11.14 16.38 -1.94
CA ILE A 100 10.83 15.83 -0.60
C ILE A 100 11.79 14.67 -0.25
N PHE A 101 12.17 13.86 -1.24
CA PHE A 101 12.97 12.65 -1.04
C PHE A 101 14.43 12.78 -1.49
N GLU A 102 14.82 13.94 -2.02
CA GLU A 102 16.15 14.21 -2.61
C GLU A 102 17.31 13.81 -1.69
N LYS A 103 17.20 14.09 -0.38
CA LYS A 103 18.24 13.79 0.62
C LYS A 103 18.09 12.40 1.23
N THR A 104 17.27 11.54 0.65
CA THR A 104 17.01 10.19 1.14
C THR A 104 17.51 9.13 0.16
N LYS A 105 17.51 7.86 0.60
CA LYS A 105 17.77 6.71 -0.29
C LYS A 105 16.48 6.18 -0.94
N ILE A 106 15.35 6.86 -0.76
CA ILE A 106 14.04 6.41 -1.23
C ILE A 106 13.91 6.70 -2.72
N LYS A 107 13.63 5.66 -3.50
CA LYS A 107 13.31 5.77 -4.92
C LYS A 107 11.84 6.11 -5.07
N VAL A 108 11.56 7.25 -5.68
CA VAL A 108 10.20 7.72 -5.93
C VAL A 108 9.75 7.26 -7.31
N THR A 109 8.56 6.68 -7.38
CA THR A 109 7.85 6.40 -8.63
C THR A 109 6.56 7.21 -8.61
N ILE A 110 6.36 8.06 -9.60
CA ILE A 110 5.11 8.81 -9.76
C ILE A 110 4.16 7.97 -10.61
N GLU A 111 2.95 7.73 -10.07
CA GLU A 111 1.92 6.93 -10.73
C GLU A 111 0.69 7.82 -11.04
N ASN A 112 0.44 8.02 -12.33
CA ASN A 112 -0.67 8.86 -12.78
C ASN A 112 -2.05 8.19 -12.60
N LYS A 113 -2.07 6.87 -12.49
CA LYS A 113 -3.29 6.07 -12.22
C LYS A 113 -3.25 5.48 -10.81
N MET A 114 -2.97 6.33 -9.81
CA MET A 114 -2.75 5.88 -8.43
C MET A 114 -3.95 5.12 -7.85
N ASN A 115 -5.18 5.45 -8.24
CA ASN A 115 -6.37 4.70 -7.84
C ASN A 115 -6.32 3.24 -8.33
N ASP A 116 -5.98 3.05 -9.61
CA ASP A 116 -5.86 1.72 -10.21
C ASP A 116 -4.72 0.93 -9.55
N TYR A 117 -3.61 1.61 -9.29
CA TYR A 117 -2.45 1.01 -8.59
C TYR A 117 -2.82 0.52 -7.19
N LEU A 118 -3.49 1.33 -6.37
CA LEU A 118 -3.87 0.96 -5.00
C LEU A 118 -4.87 -0.19 -4.98
N LYS A 119 -5.85 -0.19 -5.90
CA LYS A 119 -6.82 -1.28 -6.04
C LYS A 119 -6.14 -2.58 -6.50
N SER A 120 -5.25 -2.51 -7.49
CA SER A 120 -4.47 -3.67 -7.94
C SER A 120 -3.62 -4.25 -6.83
N HIS A 121 -2.96 -3.37 -6.06
CA HIS A 121 -2.16 -3.81 -4.91
C HIS A 121 -3.01 -4.49 -3.85
N ALA A 122 -4.20 -3.95 -3.54
CA ALA A 122 -5.12 -4.57 -2.59
C ALA A 122 -5.54 -5.98 -3.03
N CYS A 123 -5.87 -6.16 -4.31
CA CYS A 123 -6.20 -7.48 -4.87
C CYS A 123 -5.04 -8.47 -4.78
N ALA A 124 -3.80 -8.03 -4.91
CA ALA A 124 -2.64 -8.90 -4.70
C ALA A 124 -2.44 -9.28 -3.22
N VAL A 125 -2.81 -8.40 -2.30
CA VAL A 125 -2.57 -8.58 -0.86
C VAL A 125 -3.69 -9.33 -0.15
N LEU A 126 -4.95 -9.10 -0.51
CA LEU A 126 -6.10 -9.71 0.19
C LEU A 126 -6.05 -11.24 0.25
N PRO A 127 -5.76 -11.99 -0.83
CA PRO A 127 -5.64 -13.44 -0.75
C PRO A 127 -4.50 -13.90 0.18
N LEU A 128 -3.44 -13.11 0.30
CA LEU A 128 -2.34 -13.39 1.25
C LEU A 128 -2.77 -13.18 2.70
N VAL A 129 -3.59 -12.15 2.96
CA VAL A 129 -4.18 -11.93 4.29
C VAL A 129 -5.04 -13.13 4.66
N PHE A 130 -5.94 -13.56 3.79
CA PHE A 130 -6.77 -14.75 4.05
C PHE A 130 -5.93 -16.02 4.22
N ALA A 131 -4.86 -16.18 3.44
CA ALA A 131 -3.94 -17.29 3.60
C ALA A 131 -3.27 -17.31 4.99
N SER A 132 -3.02 -16.14 5.58
CA SER A 132 -2.42 -16.04 6.90
C SER A 132 -3.33 -16.63 8.00
N TYR A 133 -4.64 -16.49 7.88
CA TYR A 133 -5.59 -17.10 8.83
C TYR A 133 -5.51 -18.62 8.85
N LYS A 134 -5.35 -19.27 7.68
CA LYS A 134 -5.21 -20.74 7.60
C LYS A 134 -4.04 -21.25 8.43
N VAL A 135 -3.01 -20.46 8.60
CA VAL A 135 -1.76 -20.86 9.29
C VAL A 135 -1.50 -20.08 10.58
N ASN A 136 -2.56 -19.50 11.17
CA ASN A 136 -2.48 -18.71 12.40
C ASN A 136 -1.36 -17.65 12.36
N GLY A 137 -1.26 -16.92 11.24
CA GLY A 137 -0.30 -15.85 11.03
C GLY A 137 1.13 -16.31 10.65
N ASN A 138 1.40 -17.59 10.62
CA ASN A 138 2.73 -18.11 10.29
C ASN A 138 2.81 -18.56 8.82
N LEU A 139 2.99 -17.60 7.90
CA LEU A 139 3.09 -17.89 6.47
C LEU A 139 4.25 -18.81 6.07
N LYS A 140 5.26 -19.01 6.94
CA LYS A 140 6.35 -19.98 6.69
C LYS A 140 5.83 -21.40 6.52
N LEU A 141 4.68 -21.73 7.14
CA LEU A 141 4.06 -23.04 6.99
C LEU A 141 3.57 -23.31 5.57
N LEU A 142 3.28 -22.26 4.79
CA LEU A 142 2.88 -22.35 3.38
C LEU A 142 4.05 -22.56 2.42
N LYS A 143 5.30 -22.44 2.88
CA LYS A 143 6.50 -22.59 2.04
C LYS A 143 6.49 -23.87 1.18
N LYS A 144 6.03 -24.99 1.74
CA LYS A 144 6.01 -26.29 1.06
C LYS A 144 4.66 -26.63 0.45
N ASP A 145 3.62 -25.85 0.70
CA ASP A 145 2.28 -26.09 0.19
C ASP A 145 2.12 -25.47 -1.21
N LYS A 146 2.46 -26.27 -2.22
CA LYS A 146 2.36 -25.86 -3.62
C LYS A 146 0.91 -25.66 -4.05
N GLU A 147 0.00 -26.54 -3.65
CA GLU A 147 -1.41 -26.49 -4.04
C GLU A 147 -2.06 -25.22 -3.50
N TYR A 148 -1.84 -24.92 -2.22
CA TYR A 148 -2.38 -23.73 -1.62
C TYR A 148 -1.78 -22.44 -2.20
N SER A 149 -0.50 -22.44 -2.57
CA SER A 149 0.11 -21.29 -3.26
C SER A 149 -0.48 -21.04 -4.65
N LEU A 150 -0.90 -22.10 -5.35
CA LEU A 150 -1.63 -21.98 -6.62
C LEU A 150 -3.06 -21.45 -6.39
N LEU A 151 -3.72 -21.87 -5.32
CA LEU A 151 -5.03 -21.35 -4.94
C LEU A 151 -4.96 -19.84 -4.63
N ILE A 152 -3.92 -19.38 -3.93
CA ILE A 152 -3.69 -17.94 -3.72
C ILE A 152 -3.57 -17.22 -5.07
N MET A 153 -2.84 -17.78 -6.02
CA MET A 153 -2.70 -17.17 -7.35
C MET A 153 -4.03 -17.12 -8.11
N ASP A 154 -4.87 -18.17 -7.98
CA ASP A 154 -6.20 -18.18 -8.59
C ASP A 154 -7.07 -17.08 -8.00
N ALA A 155 -7.06 -16.89 -6.69
CA ALA A 155 -7.80 -15.82 -6.03
C ALA A 155 -7.31 -14.43 -6.49
N ILE A 156 -6.00 -14.21 -6.60
CA ILE A 156 -5.45 -12.95 -7.13
C ILE A 156 -5.93 -12.68 -8.56
N ILE A 157 -5.88 -13.70 -9.43
CA ILE A 157 -6.33 -13.58 -10.83
C ILE A 157 -7.83 -13.28 -10.89
N GLU A 158 -8.63 -13.92 -10.03
CA GLU A 158 -10.07 -13.67 -9.95
C GLU A 158 -10.36 -12.22 -9.54
N GLU A 159 -9.70 -11.70 -8.51
CA GLU A 159 -9.84 -10.30 -8.08
C GLU A 159 -9.39 -9.32 -9.16
N TYR A 160 -8.30 -9.59 -9.88
CA TYR A 160 -7.88 -8.79 -11.04
C TYR A 160 -8.93 -8.80 -12.15
N ASN A 161 -9.56 -9.94 -12.42
CA ASN A 161 -10.65 -10.03 -13.39
C ASN A 161 -11.86 -9.18 -12.99
N VAL A 162 -12.18 -9.11 -11.69
CA VAL A 162 -13.22 -8.23 -11.17
C VAL A 162 -12.84 -6.77 -11.40
N LEU A 163 -11.64 -6.35 -11.07
CA LEU A 163 -11.16 -4.97 -11.31
C LEU A 163 -11.25 -4.59 -12.79
N LYS A 164 -10.82 -5.47 -13.69
CA LYS A 164 -10.91 -5.23 -15.15
C LYS A 164 -12.34 -5.07 -15.61
N LYS A 165 -13.28 -5.87 -15.10
CA LYS A 165 -14.72 -5.73 -15.39
C LYS A 165 -15.28 -4.42 -14.87
N LEU A 166 -14.74 -3.88 -13.79
CA LEU A 166 -15.12 -2.58 -13.23
C LEU A 166 -14.43 -1.39 -13.95
N GLY A 167 -13.60 -1.65 -14.97
CA GLY A 167 -12.94 -0.64 -15.80
C GLY A 167 -11.60 -0.16 -15.26
N TYR A 168 -11.05 -0.80 -14.23
CA TYR A 168 -9.71 -0.47 -13.72
C TYR A 168 -8.61 -1.15 -14.53
N GLU A 169 -7.47 -0.49 -14.67
CA GLU A 169 -6.24 -1.08 -15.22
C GLU A 169 -5.47 -1.79 -14.10
N ILE A 170 -4.93 -2.98 -14.40
CA ILE A 170 -4.08 -3.67 -13.42
C ILE A 170 -2.66 -3.13 -13.50
N LEU A 171 -2.17 -2.65 -12.36
CA LEU A 171 -0.86 -2.03 -12.21
C LEU A 171 -0.02 -2.70 -11.11
N PRO A 172 1.32 -2.80 -11.29
CA PRO A 172 2.08 -2.35 -12.46
C PRO A 172 1.74 -3.11 -13.74
N LYS A 173 1.94 -2.46 -14.90
CA LYS A 173 1.69 -3.08 -16.22
C LYS A 173 2.43 -4.41 -16.34
N GLY A 174 1.75 -5.40 -16.91
CA GLY A 174 2.26 -6.76 -17.12
C GLY A 174 2.10 -7.68 -15.91
N GLU A 175 1.63 -7.21 -14.76
CA GLU A 175 1.43 -8.05 -13.58
C GLU A 175 0.32 -9.08 -13.81
N TYR A 176 -0.80 -8.67 -14.36
CA TYR A 176 -1.90 -9.56 -14.71
C TYR A 176 -1.48 -10.67 -15.68
N GLU A 177 -0.80 -10.30 -16.77
CA GLU A 177 -0.29 -11.24 -17.77
C GLU A 177 0.74 -12.21 -17.18
N ASN A 178 1.59 -11.74 -16.28
CA ASN A 178 2.53 -12.61 -15.55
C ASN A 178 1.80 -13.59 -14.65
N CYS A 179 0.78 -13.15 -13.92
CA CYS A 179 -0.02 -14.03 -13.05
C CYS A 179 -0.71 -15.13 -13.85
N ILE A 180 -1.26 -14.83 -15.04
CA ILE A 180 -1.91 -15.82 -15.89
C ILE A 180 -0.88 -16.73 -16.58
N ASN A 181 0.07 -16.15 -17.32
CA ASN A 181 0.96 -16.91 -18.21
C ASN A 181 2.07 -17.63 -17.45
N LYS A 182 2.43 -17.15 -16.25
CA LYS A 182 3.53 -17.70 -15.43
C LYS A 182 3.06 -18.06 -14.02
N LYS A 183 1.82 -18.51 -13.87
CA LYS A 183 1.17 -18.79 -12.57
C LYS A 183 2.06 -19.64 -11.64
N ASN A 184 2.64 -20.74 -12.15
CA ASN A 184 3.52 -21.60 -11.35
C ASN A 184 4.78 -20.88 -10.85
N LEU A 185 5.36 -20.00 -11.68
CA LEU A 185 6.51 -19.19 -11.30
C LEU A 185 6.13 -18.16 -10.25
N CYS A 186 5.01 -17.48 -10.42
CA CYS A 186 4.49 -16.52 -9.43
C CYS A 186 4.21 -17.23 -8.09
N ALA A 187 3.54 -18.37 -8.09
CA ALA A 187 3.32 -19.18 -6.89
C ALA A 187 4.63 -19.61 -6.21
N PHE A 188 5.65 -19.96 -7.00
CA PHE A 188 6.98 -20.26 -6.47
C PHE A 188 7.63 -19.04 -5.80
N ILE A 189 7.54 -17.86 -6.43
CA ILE A 189 8.06 -16.60 -5.86
C ILE A 189 7.38 -16.28 -4.54
N TYR A 190 6.04 -16.40 -4.45
CA TYR A 190 5.32 -16.19 -3.19
C TYR A 190 5.77 -17.17 -2.10
N ARG A 191 5.94 -18.46 -2.42
CA ARG A 191 6.47 -19.45 -1.46
C ARG A 191 7.87 -19.10 -0.99
N PHE A 192 8.73 -18.61 -1.89
CA PHE A 192 10.06 -18.13 -1.53
C PHE A 192 9.99 -16.93 -0.59
N MET A 193 9.11 -15.97 -0.86
CA MET A 193 8.86 -14.82 0.02
C MET A 193 8.38 -15.27 1.40
N PHE A 194 7.45 -16.22 1.48
CA PHE A 194 6.98 -16.76 2.76
C PHE A 194 8.08 -17.49 3.55
N SER A 195 9.06 -18.06 2.87
CA SER A 195 10.16 -18.77 3.53
C SER A 195 11.16 -17.87 4.22
N ASN A 196 11.17 -16.60 3.85
CA ASN A 196 12.07 -15.59 4.36
C ASN A 196 11.43 -14.75 5.47
N PHE A 197 12.16 -13.76 5.91
CA PHE A 197 11.77 -12.79 6.91
C PHE A 197 10.40 -12.11 6.66
N ILE A 198 9.99 -11.97 5.40
CA ILE A 198 8.66 -11.44 5.03
C ILE A 198 7.55 -12.30 5.64
N GLY A 199 7.71 -13.62 5.68
CA GLY A 199 6.74 -14.53 6.30
C GLY A 199 6.59 -14.36 7.82
N GLU A 200 7.55 -13.73 8.49
CA GLU A 200 7.45 -13.39 9.92
C GLU A 200 6.83 -12.01 10.15
N LEU A 201 7.00 -11.09 9.20
CA LEU A 201 6.51 -9.71 9.32
C LEU A 201 5.08 -9.55 8.84
N CYS A 202 4.57 -10.57 8.16
CA CYS A 202 3.32 -10.46 7.47
C CYS A 202 2.12 -10.49 8.40
N ILE A 203 1.34 -9.48 8.27
CA ILE A 203 -0.10 -9.56 8.08
C ILE A 203 -0.88 -9.97 9.33
N SER A 204 -0.38 -10.83 10.22
CA SER A 204 -1.13 -11.37 11.35
C SER A 204 -1.57 -10.31 12.37
N ASP A 205 -0.82 -9.24 12.55
CA ASP A 205 -1.15 -8.20 13.53
C ASP A 205 -2.04 -7.08 12.95
N HIS A 206 -2.31 -7.10 11.63
CA HIS A 206 -3.19 -6.14 10.97
C HIS A 206 -4.57 -6.71 10.63
N ALA A 207 -4.74 -8.00 10.81
CA ALA A 207 -5.95 -8.74 10.46
C ALA A 207 -6.76 -9.22 11.67
N MET A 208 -6.28 -8.96 12.88
CA MET A 208 -7.01 -9.22 14.13
C MET A 208 -7.52 -7.92 14.76
#